data_0f39751732c907c04d68b6e7372f019a
#
_entry.id   0f39751732c907c04d68b6e7372f019a
#
_cell.length_a   1.000
_cell.length_b   1.000
_cell.length_c   1.000
_cell.angle_alpha   90.00
_cell.angle_beta   90.00
_cell.angle_gamma   90.00
#
_symmetry.space_group_name_H-M   'P 1'
#
loop_
_entity.id
_entity.type
_entity.pdbx_description
1 polymer ?
#
loop_
_entity_poly.entity_id
_entity_poly.type
_entity_poly.pdbx_seq_one_letter_code
_entity_poly.pdbx_strand_id
1 'polypeptide(L)'
;VKGLKRESLNSDSLGKALDRLHEAGIMELFAAISVHALREYGLDVRFAHLDTTAFSLQGEYDVAHNNAQNDERDAEHVISVTYGHSKDHRPDLKQAILGMICANRTSIPIYVGAISGNTSDKTSLPEIASVYLDQLSEEDETPILVADSSLYTANTIAQLSENHWVSRVPATINEAKDLLANTDKEAMSTSEREGYFFYETTSFYGDVEQRWLLMLYEPRRKAELAGFEKRIQRERTKLAKTTKKLQRQVFNCPQDAQKALQRFNKTHQFHTIVGEVISSQRYAQPGRPTDTSETVTDWHLRLTITRDDDAIAQAQKPLGKYIIATNVLAEQTLPKEELLTLYKDQNCSVERGFHFLKDPMFFAHSLFLKKPSRIMALLMVMGLSLLIYALAEHHLRQQLAEKDQTIPDQKGKPTQQPTMRRVFQIFKGIHILISHSDTFRQRIVTNVKEVHLQIASLLGEPILKFYTFDEMTL
;
A
#
# COMPACT_ATOMS: atom_id res chain seq x y z
N VAL A 1 18.90 -24.81 17.86
CA VAL A 1 18.67 -25.80 16.79
C VAL A 1 19.70 -26.91 16.99
N LYS A 2 19.25 -28.17 17.14
CA LYS A 2 20.15 -29.33 17.30
C LYS A 2 21.11 -29.38 16.09
N GLY A 3 22.43 -29.41 16.33
CA GLY A 3 23.46 -29.56 15.31
C GLY A 3 24.05 -28.25 14.76
N LEU A 4 23.47 -27.08 15.02
CA LEU A 4 24.05 -25.79 14.63
C LEU A 4 25.05 -25.31 15.70
N LYS A 5 26.32 -25.23 15.32
CA LYS A 5 27.32 -24.61 16.14
C LYS A 5 27.28 -23.09 16.01
N ARG A 6 27.56 -22.37 17.11
CA ARG A 6 27.54 -20.90 17.11
C ARG A 6 28.52 -20.31 16.07
N GLU A 7 29.67 -20.97 15.90
CA GLU A 7 30.73 -20.58 14.96
C GLU A 7 30.28 -20.68 13.49
N SER A 8 29.24 -21.51 13.20
CA SER A 8 28.66 -21.65 11.85
C SER A 8 27.69 -20.52 11.51
N LEU A 9 27.31 -19.67 12.47
CA LEU A 9 26.40 -18.53 12.26
C LEU A 9 27.21 -17.23 12.06
N ASN A 10 28.19 -17.26 11.18
CA ASN A 10 28.97 -16.09 10.76
C ASN A 10 28.44 -15.53 9.41
N SER A 11 28.84 -14.32 9.06
CA SER A 11 28.42 -13.63 7.84
C SER A 11 28.73 -14.41 6.55
N ASP A 12 29.84 -15.12 6.50
CA ASP A 12 30.23 -15.89 5.32
C ASP A 12 29.36 -17.13 5.12
N SER A 13 29.09 -17.85 6.22
CA SER A 13 28.21 -19.03 6.18
C SER A 13 26.77 -18.66 5.81
N LEU A 14 26.26 -17.56 6.38
CA LEU A 14 24.93 -17.03 6.03
C LEU A 14 24.90 -16.54 4.59
N GLY A 15 25.93 -15.85 4.12
CA GLY A 15 26.06 -15.44 2.73
C GLY A 15 26.05 -16.61 1.75
N LYS A 16 26.82 -17.69 2.04
CA LYS A 16 26.83 -18.93 1.24
C LYS A 16 25.46 -19.65 1.27
N ALA A 17 24.74 -19.59 2.39
CA ALA A 17 23.37 -20.15 2.46
C ALA A 17 22.41 -19.40 1.54
N LEU A 18 22.50 -18.07 1.48
CA LEU A 18 21.69 -17.25 0.55
C LEU A 18 22.08 -17.51 -0.91
N ASP A 19 23.38 -17.67 -1.23
CA ASP A 19 23.83 -18.02 -2.57
C ASP A 19 23.20 -19.36 -3.01
N ARG A 20 23.25 -20.41 -2.16
CA ARG A 20 22.62 -21.71 -2.46
C ARG A 20 21.10 -21.66 -2.61
N LEU A 21 20.43 -20.83 -1.83
CA LEU A 21 18.98 -20.62 -1.98
C LEU A 21 18.67 -20.00 -3.33
N HIS A 22 19.45 -19.01 -3.77
CA HIS A 22 19.29 -18.39 -5.07
C HIS A 22 19.51 -19.38 -6.21
N GLU A 23 20.61 -20.16 -6.14
CA GLU A 23 20.96 -21.22 -7.11
C GLU A 23 19.88 -22.32 -7.20
N ALA A 24 19.18 -22.60 -6.11
CA ALA A 24 18.11 -23.61 -6.06
C ALA A 24 16.77 -23.14 -6.69
N GLY A 25 16.66 -21.90 -7.14
CA GLY A 25 15.41 -21.34 -7.66
C GLY A 25 14.48 -20.89 -6.53
N ILE A 26 14.61 -19.63 -6.15
CA ILE A 26 13.87 -19.06 -4.98
C ILE A 26 12.36 -19.02 -5.19
N MET A 27 11.90 -18.82 -6.43
CA MET A 27 10.48 -18.69 -6.73
C MET A 27 9.79 -20.06 -6.72
N GLU A 28 10.39 -21.03 -7.37
CA GLU A 28 9.91 -22.42 -7.40
C GLU A 28 9.91 -23.04 -6.00
N LEU A 29 10.95 -22.77 -5.23
CA LEU A 29 11.05 -23.24 -3.85
C LEU A 29 9.96 -22.61 -2.97
N PHE A 30 9.72 -21.30 -3.11
CA PHE A 30 8.66 -20.63 -2.37
C PHE A 30 7.29 -21.15 -2.75
N ALA A 31 7.00 -21.28 -4.06
CA ALA A 31 5.74 -21.80 -4.57
C ALA A 31 5.47 -23.22 -4.04
N ALA A 32 6.45 -24.13 -4.12
CA ALA A 32 6.30 -25.49 -3.62
C ALA A 32 5.98 -25.53 -2.11
N ILE A 33 6.66 -24.70 -1.30
CA ILE A 33 6.41 -24.62 0.14
C ILE A 33 5.02 -24.05 0.42
N SER A 34 4.61 -22.96 -0.26
CA SER A 34 3.32 -22.34 -0.03
C SER A 34 2.15 -23.23 -0.46
N VAL A 35 2.23 -23.89 -1.61
CA VAL A 35 1.21 -24.87 -2.06
C VAL A 35 1.09 -26.03 -1.06
N HIS A 36 2.21 -26.58 -0.60
CA HIS A 36 2.19 -27.62 0.41
C HIS A 36 1.52 -27.15 1.70
N ALA A 37 1.85 -25.94 2.17
CA ALA A 37 1.26 -25.34 3.35
C ALA A 37 -0.25 -25.12 3.20
N LEU A 38 -0.71 -24.61 2.05
CA LEU A 38 -2.14 -24.44 1.77
C LEU A 38 -2.90 -25.76 1.84
N ARG A 39 -2.36 -26.82 1.22
CA ARG A 39 -2.96 -28.18 1.24
C ARG A 39 -3.02 -28.76 2.65
N GLU A 40 -1.93 -28.64 3.43
CA GLU A 40 -1.84 -29.16 4.80
C GLU A 40 -2.85 -28.47 5.74
N TYR A 41 -3.09 -27.16 5.57
CA TYR A 41 -4.05 -26.42 6.37
C TYR A 41 -5.47 -26.36 5.76
N GLY A 42 -5.71 -27.04 4.63
CA GLY A 42 -7.01 -27.07 3.97
C GLY A 42 -7.48 -25.68 3.52
N LEU A 43 -6.56 -24.83 3.07
CA LEU A 43 -6.84 -23.47 2.64
C LEU A 43 -7.08 -23.44 1.14
N ASP A 44 -8.28 -23.09 0.75
CA ASP A 44 -8.65 -22.79 -0.62
C ASP A 44 -8.26 -21.34 -0.98
N VAL A 45 -7.90 -21.08 -2.26
CA VAL A 45 -7.48 -19.76 -2.76
C VAL A 45 -8.46 -19.29 -3.82
N ARG A 46 -9.57 -18.74 -3.37
CA ARG A 46 -10.56 -18.12 -4.27
C ARG A 46 -10.12 -16.72 -4.72
N PHE A 47 -9.39 -16.00 -3.90
CA PHE A 47 -8.93 -14.64 -4.18
C PHE A 47 -7.43 -14.51 -3.95
N ALA A 48 -6.74 -13.88 -4.88
CA ALA A 48 -5.31 -13.61 -4.84
C ALA A 48 -5.06 -12.09 -4.79
N HIS A 49 -4.74 -11.56 -3.62
CA HIS A 49 -4.48 -10.13 -3.42
C HIS A 49 -3.04 -9.77 -3.75
N LEU A 50 -2.85 -8.92 -4.78
CA LEU A 50 -1.57 -8.49 -5.29
C LEU A 50 -1.22 -7.08 -4.81
N ASP A 51 0.02 -6.87 -4.38
CA ASP A 51 0.59 -5.53 -4.16
C ASP A 51 2.13 -5.60 -4.11
N THR A 52 2.77 -4.43 -4.11
CA THR A 52 4.22 -4.30 -4.04
C THR A 52 4.64 -3.38 -2.91
N THR A 53 5.85 -3.62 -2.38
CA THR A 53 6.47 -2.69 -1.43
C THR A 53 7.96 -2.52 -1.71
N ALA A 54 8.51 -1.33 -1.43
CA ALA A 54 9.93 -1.07 -1.60
C ALA A 54 10.68 -1.32 -0.29
N PHE A 55 11.88 -1.89 -0.41
CA PHE A 55 12.86 -1.98 0.68
C PHE A 55 14.04 -1.09 0.37
N SER A 56 14.30 -0.13 1.24
CA SER A 56 15.46 0.76 1.15
C SER A 56 16.74 0.01 1.52
N LEU A 57 17.79 0.18 0.72
CA LEU A 57 19.08 -0.51 0.86
C LEU A 57 20.17 0.52 1.10
N GLN A 58 21.03 0.24 2.07
CA GLN A 58 22.22 1.06 2.37
C GLN A 58 23.46 0.40 1.79
N GLY A 59 24.18 1.10 0.93
CA GLY A 59 25.41 0.62 0.30
C GLY A 59 25.60 1.18 -1.10
N GLU A 60 26.78 0.92 -1.65
CA GLU A 60 27.11 1.18 -3.04
C GLU A 60 26.73 -0.04 -3.88
N TYR A 61 25.86 0.16 -4.85
CA TYR A 61 25.39 -0.86 -5.78
C TYR A 61 25.67 -0.35 -7.19
N ASP A 62 26.89 -0.54 -7.69
CA ASP A 62 27.25 -0.14 -9.05
C ASP A 62 26.88 -1.22 -10.04
N VAL A 63 26.13 -0.83 -11.06
CA VAL A 63 25.64 -1.72 -12.13
C VAL A 63 26.81 -2.40 -12.87
N ALA A 64 27.96 -1.71 -13.00
CA ALA A 64 29.16 -2.24 -13.64
C ALA A 64 29.84 -3.38 -12.83
N HIS A 65 29.73 -3.38 -11.49
CA HIS A 65 30.32 -4.41 -10.63
C HIS A 65 29.47 -5.69 -10.58
N ASN A 66 28.17 -5.56 -10.79
CA ASN A 66 27.23 -6.69 -10.78
C ASN A 66 27.37 -7.57 -12.04
N ASN A 67 27.71 -6.97 -13.19
CA ASN A 67 27.89 -7.72 -14.46
C ASN A 67 29.26 -8.45 -14.54
N ALA A 68 30.24 -8.09 -13.74
CA ALA A 68 31.57 -8.69 -13.80
C ALA A 68 31.78 -9.91 -12.87
N GLN A 69 30.82 -10.19 -11.98
CA GLN A 69 30.89 -11.31 -11.03
C GLN A 69 29.83 -12.39 -11.21
N ASN A 70 28.89 -12.20 -12.13
CA ASN A 70 27.88 -13.20 -12.46
C ASN A 70 28.32 -13.95 -13.72
N ASP A 71 28.28 -15.28 -13.69
CA ASP A 71 28.29 -16.11 -14.89
C ASP A 71 27.21 -15.61 -15.85
N GLU A 72 27.46 -15.63 -17.16
CA GLU A 72 26.52 -15.14 -18.19
C GLU A 72 25.11 -15.75 -18.07
N ARG A 73 24.96 -16.89 -17.38
CA ARG A 73 23.69 -17.57 -17.08
C ARG A 73 22.88 -16.92 -15.96
N ASP A 74 23.51 -16.19 -15.03
CA ASP A 74 22.85 -15.54 -13.88
C ASP A 74 22.40 -14.11 -14.20
N ALA A 75 22.95 -13.49 -15.25
CA ALA A 75 22.71 -12.08 -15.55
C ALA A 75 21.26 -11.75 -15.97
N GLU A 76 20.53 -12.72 -16.52
CA GLU A 76 19.16 -12.53 -17.02
C GLU A 76 18.09 -12.51 -15.92
N HIS A 77 18.38 -13.00 -14.71
CA HIS A 77 17.39 -13.21 -13.64
C HIS A 77 17.65 -12.42 -12.35
N VAL A 78 18.64 -11.54 -12.33
CA VAL A 78 19.04 -10.79 -11.12
C VAL A 78 18.49 -9.36 -11.16
N ILE A 79 17.82 -8.95 -10.05
CA ILE A 79 17.26 -7.59 -9.93
C ILE A 79 18.34 -6.50 -9.93
N SER A 80 17.97 -5.32 -10.40
CA SER A 80 18.79 -4.11 -10.29
C SER A 80 18.44 -3.31 -9.04
N VAL A 81 19.41 -3.17 -8.12
CA VAL A 81 19.26 -2.31 -6.93
C VAL A 81 19.61 -0.87 -7.32
N THR A 82 18.59 -0.03 -7.41
CA THR A 82 18.73 1.33 -7.94
C THR A 82 17.76 2.31 -7.28
N TYR A 83 17.91 3.60 -7.61
CA TYR A 83 16.96 4.62 -7.18
C TYR A 83 15.62 4.45 -7.89
N GLY A 84 14.52 4.68 -7.16
CA GLY A 84 13.16 4.61 -7.68
C GLY A 84 12.21 5.48 -6.89
N HIS A 85 10.91 5.30 -7.12
CA HIS A 85 9.89 6.00 -6.33
C HIS A 85 9.82 5.41 -4.92
N SER A 86 10.43 6.11 -3.96
CA SER A 86 10.48 5.64 -2.56
C SER A 86 9.12 5.83 -1.85
N LYS A 87 8.43 4.73 -1.57
CA LYS A 87 7.21 4.72 -0.74
C LYS A 87 7.52 5.08 0.73
N ASP A 88 8.78 4.94 1.16
CA ASP A 88 9.26 5.24 2.52
C ASP A 88 9.81 6.68 2.68
N HIS A 89 9.61 7.55 1.66
CA HIS A 89 10.12 8.93 1.63
C HIS A 89 11.65 9.04 1.78
N ARG A 90 12.41 8.05 1.29
CA ARG A 90 13.86 8.00 1.27
C ARG A 90 14.41 7.97 -0.17
N PRO A 91 14.21 9.06 -0.95
CA PRO A 91 14.72 9.13 -2.33
C PRO A 91 16.25 9.14 -2.41
N ASP A 92 16.91 9.32 -1.28
CA ASP A 92 18.37 9.28 -1.10
C ASP A 92 18.95 7.86 -1.07
N LEU A 93 18.10 6.83 -0.91
CA LEU A 93 18.51 5.42 -0.85
C LEU A 93 18.12 4.67 -2.13
N LYS A 94 18.99 3.74 -2.53
CA LYS A 94 18.63 2.73 -3.51
C LYS A 94 17.64 1.74 -2.90
N GLN A 95 16.87 1.06 -3.74
CA GLN A 95 15.82 0.16 -3.30
C GLN A 95 15.73 -1.09 -4.16
N ALA A 96 15.14 -2.13 -3.61
CA ALA A 96 14.56 -3.27 -4.30
C ALA A 96 13.06 -3.31 -3.99
N ILE A 97 12.26 -3.80 -4.91
CA ILE A 97 10.82 -3.95 -4.74
C ILE A 97 10.51 -5.41 -4.46
N LEU A 98 9.62 -5.65 -3.50
CA LEU A 98 9.04 -6.95 -3.22
C LEU A 98 7.61 -6.95 -3.74
N GLY A 99 7.32 -7.83 -4.69
CA GLY A 99 5.98 -8.20 -5.08
C GLY A 99 5.48 -9.36 -4.26
N MET A 100 4.22 -9.31 -3.86
CA MET A 100 3.61 -10.35 -3.03
C MET A 100 2.16 -10.58 -3.43
N ILE A 101 1.74 -11.85 -3.42
CA ILE A 101 0.35 -12.25 -3.51
C ILE A 101 -0.02 -12.99 -2.23
N CYS A 102 -1.14 -12.60 -1.62
CA CYS A 102 -1.69 -13.26 -0.44
C CYS A 102 -3.02 -13.91 -0.74
N ALA A 103 -3.25 -15.09 -0.14
CA ALA A 103 -4.48 -15.84 -0.28
C ALA A 103 -5.64 -15.21 0.47
N ASN A 104 -6.78 -15.03 -0.17
CA ASN A 104 -8.06 -14.61 0.40
C ASN A 104 -7.92 -13.39 1.34
N ARG A 105 -8.62 -13.41 2.48
CA ARG A 105 -8.59 -12.39 3.54
C ARG A 105 -7.44 -12.57 4.53
N THR A 106 -6.50 -13.43 4.22
CA THR A 106 -5.37 -13.74 5.08
C THR A 106 -4.13 -12.97 4.61
N SER A 107 -3.13 -12.89 5.47
CA SER A 107 -1.80 -12.42 5.06
C SER A 107 -0.89 -13.60 4.71
N ILE A 108 -1.46 -14.75 4.32
CA ILE A 108 -0.70 -15.94 3.92
C ILE A 108 -0.17 -15.70 2.52
N PRO A 109 1.14 -15.53 2.34
CA PRO A 109 1.70 -15.29 1.02
C PRO A 109 1.74 -16.59 0.22
N ILE A 110 1.22 -16.52 -1.01
CA ILE A 110 1.23 -17.62 -1.99
C ILE A 110 2.25 -17.37 -3.10
N TYR A 111 2.70 -16.13 -3.24
CA TYR A 111 3.77 -15.72 -4.14
C TYR A 111 4.59 -14.61 -3.49
N VAL A 112 5.90 -14.68 -3.67
CA VAL A 112 6.86 -13.64 -3.26
C VAL A 112 7.95 -13.54 -4.32
N GLY A 113 8.11 -12.35 -4.91
CA GLY A 113 9.13 -12.10 -5.94
C GLY A 113 9.84 -10.78 -5.74
N ALA A 114 11.16 -10.77 -5.94
CA ALA A 114 11.95 -9.56 -5.94
C ALA A 114 11.95 -8.90 -7.33
N ILE A 115 11.88 -7.57 -7.38
CA ILE A 115 11.78 -6.78 -8.60
C ILE A 115 12.79 -5.64 -8.53
N SER A 116 13.29 -5.17 -9.68
CA SER A 116 14.23 -4.06 -9.78
C SER A 116 13.67 -2.77 -9.18
N GLY A 117 14.51 -2.01 -8.49
CA GLY A 117 14.10 -0.88 -7.67
C GLY A 117 13.48 0.31 -8.40
N ASN A 118 13.68 0.42 -9.72
CA ASN A 118 13.09 1.48 -10.57
C ASN A 118 11.83 1.05 -11.32
N THR A 119 11.36 -0.19 -11.14
CA THR A 119 10.14 -0.67 -11.80
C THR A 119 8.91 0.02 -11.21
N SER A 120 8.00 0.46 -12.06
CA SER A 120 6.73 1.05 -11.62
C SER A 120 5.71 -0.02 -11.25
N ASP A 121 4.79 0.26 -10.32
CA ASP A 121 3.72 -0.67 -9.96
C ASP A 121 2.86 -1.07 -11.18
N LYS A 122 2.70 -0.17 -12.16
CA LYS A 122 1.98 -0.45 -13.42
C LYS A 122 2.66 -1.50 -14.31
N THR A 123 3.96 -1.67 -14.16
CA THR A 123 4.74 -2.67 -14.89
C THR A 123 4.87 -3.96 -14.09
N SER A 124 5.14 -3.83 -12.78
CA SER A 124 5.42 -4.98 -11.92
C SER A 124 4.19 -5.82 -11.58
N LEU A 125 3.02 -5.20 -11.37
CA LEU A 125 1.82 -5.97 -11.01
C LEU A 125 1.35 -6.94 -12.11
N PRO A 126 1.30 -6.54 -13.40
CA PRO A 126 1.01 -7.48 -14.49
C PRO A 126 2.02 -8.62 -14.59
N GLU A 127 3.32 -8.30 -14.44
CA GLU A 127 4.40 -9.29 -14.48
C GLU A 127 4.26 -10.31 -13.34
N ILE A 128 4.02 -9.86 -12.10
CA ILE A 128 3.77 -10.72 -10.94
C ILE A 128 2.54 -11.61 -11.18
N ALA A 129 1.46 -11.03 -11.70
CA ALA A 129 0.23 -11.76 -11.97
C ALA A 129 0.48 -12.87 -13.01
N SER A 130 1.16 -12.56 -14.12
CA SER A 130 1.50 -13.53 -15.16
C SER A 130 2.35 -14.66 -14.60
N VAL A 131 3.46 -14.34 -13.94
CA VAL A 131 4.37 -15.35 -13.36
C VAL A 131 3.64 -16.24 -12.33
N TYR A 132 2.75 -15.67 -11.53
CA TYR A 132 1.96 -16.47 -10.59
C TYR A 132 0.97 -17.41 -11.30
N LEU A 133 0.25 -16.91 -12.30
CA LEU A 133 -0.72 -17.70 -13.07
C LEU A 133 -0.03 -18.84 -13.84
N ASP A 134 1.16 -18.59 -14.38
CA ASP A 134 1.97 -19.61 -15.08
C ASP A 134 2.47 -20.73 -14.13
N GLN A 135 2.49 -20.50 -12.81
CA GLN A 135 2.85 -21.49 -11.80
C GLN A 135 1.68 -22.38 -11.36
N LEU A 136 0.45 -22.01 -11.71
CA LEU A 136 -0.73 -22.82 -11.41
C LEU A 136 -0.77 -24.05 -12.34
N SER A 137 -1.11 -25.21 -11.80
CA SER A 137 -1.36 -26.40 -12.60
C SER A 137 -2.74 -26.36 -13.27
N GLU A 138 -2.96 -27.16 -14.30
CA GLU A 138 -4.28 -27.30 -14.94
C GLU A 138 -5.37 -27.82 -13.99
N GLU A 139 -4.97 -28.45 -12.87
CA GLU A 139 -5.88 -28.96 -11.84
C GLU A 139 -6.26 -27.90 -10.80
N ASP A 140 -5.52 -26.78 -10.74
CA ASP A 140 -5.77 -25.70 -9.78
C ASP A 140 -6.87 -24.76 -10.31
N GLU A 141 -7.84 -24.42 -9.45
CA GLU A 141 -8.81 -23.37 -9.78
C GLU A 141 -8.09 -22.02 -9.87
N THR A 142 -8.27 -21.30 -10.99
CA THR A 142 -7.69 -19.97 -11.18
C THR A 142 -8.36 -18.96 -10.24
N PRO A 143 -7.64 -18.36 -9.30
CA PRO A 143 -8.23 -17.41 -8.36
C PRO A 143 -8.57 -16.06 -9.03
N ILE A 144 -9.49 -15.33 -8.46
CA ILE A 144 -9.77 -13.95 -8.84
C ILE A 144 -8.64 -13.06 -8.32
N LEU A 145 -7.91 -12.41 -9.21
CA LEU A 145 -6.84 -11.48 -8.87
C LEU A 145 -7.43 -10.19 -8.31
N VAL A 146 -6.92 -9.71 -7.18
CA VAL A 146 -7.37 -8.46 -6.55
C VAL A 146 -6.19 -7.52 -6.39
N ALA A 147 -6.25 -6.34 -7.02
CA ALA A 147 -5.17 -5.37 -6.96
C ALA A 147 -5.68 -3.93 -6.89
N ASP A 148 -4.78 -3.00 -6.60
CA ASP A 148 -5.07 -1.58 -6.59
C ASP A 148 -5.20 -1.01 -8.03
N SER A 149 -5.37 0.31 -8.13
CA SER A 149 -5.54 0.99 -9.42
C SER A 149 -4.30 0.95 -10.34
N SER A 150 -3.16 0.46 -9.86
CA SER A 150 -1.96 0.34 -10.67
C SER A 150 -2.07 -0.81 -11.68
N LEU A 151 -2.87 -1.84 -11.38
CA LEU A 151 -3.21 -2.90 -12.32
C LEU A 151 -4.07 -2.38 -13.49
N TYR A 152 -4.87 -1.34 -13.27
CA TYR A 152 -5.90 -0.90 -14.20
C TYR A 152 -5.32 -0.02 -15.31
N THR A 153 -4.67 -0.63 -16.28
CA THR A 153 -4.25 -0.01 -17.56
C THR A 153 -4.81 -0.79 -18.73
N ALA A 154 -5.02 -0.15 -19.89
CA ALA A 154 -5.61 -0.82 -21.06
C ALA A 154 -4.81 -2.09 -21.46
N ASN A 155 -3.48 -2.00 -21.50
CA ASN A 155 -2.63 -3.13 -21.84
C ASN A 155 -2.75 -4.28 -20.82
N THR A 156 -2.73 -3.96 -19.53
CA THR A 156 -2.83 -4.98 -18.47
C THR A 156 -4.18 -5.67 -18.50
N ILE A 157 -5.28 -4.91 -18.66
CA ILE A 157 -6.63 -5.46 -18.72
C ILE A 157 -6.78 -6.38 -19.93
N ALA A 158 -6.23 -6.00 -21.09
CA ALA A 158 -6.22 -6.86 -22.28
C ALA A 158 -5.40 -8.15 -22.07
N GLN A 159 -4.24 -8.08 -21.42
CA GLN A 159 -3.41 -9.24 -21.09
C GLN A 159 -4.09 -10.20 -20.11
N LEU A 160 -4.89 -9.68 -19.18
CA LEU A 160 -5.61 -10.47 -18.18
C LEU A 160 -7.05 -10.81 -18.60
N SER A 161 -7.41 -10.71 -19.89
CA SER A 161 -8.77 -10.95 -20.39
C SER A 161 -9.30 -12.34 -20.07
N GLU A 162 -8.43 -13.36 -20.13
CA GLU A 162 -8.77 -14.76 -19.84
C GLU A 162 -8.82 -15.09 -18.34
N ASN A 163 -8.34 -14.19 -17.48
CA ASN A 163 -8.29 -14.39 -16.05
C ASN A 163 -9.26 -13.45 -15.34
N HIS A 164 -9.85 -13.89 -14.24
CA HIS A 164 -10.75 -13.06 -13.44
C HIS A 164 -9.97 -12.10 -12.55
N TRP A 165 -10.40 -10.85 -12.53
CA TRP A 165 -9.75 -9.82 -11.71
C TRP A 165 -10.75 -8.81 -11.12
N VAL A 166 -10.32 -8.15 -10.06
CA VAL A 166 -10.96 -7.02 -9.39
C VAL A 166 -9.91 -5.92 -9.20
N SER A 167 -10.20 -4.71 -9.64
CA SER A 167 -9.32 -3.56 -9.46
C SER A 167 -10.08 -2.27 -9.29
N ARG A 168 -9.44 -1.28 -8.70
CA ARG A 168 -9.98 0.08 -8.63
C ARG A 168 -9.73 0.81 -9.94
N VAL A 169 -10.76 1.46 -10.48
CA VAL A 169 -10.64 2.30 -11.68
C VAL A 169 -9.99 3.65 -11.32
N PRO A 170 -8.90 4.06 -12.01
CA PRO A 170 -8.31 5.37 -11.82
C PRO A 170 -9.28 6.49 -12.21
N ALA A 171 -9.45 7.48 -11.33
CA ALA A 171 -10.27 8.67 -11.63
C ALA A 171 -9.67 9.57 -12.75
N THR A 172 -8.57 9.17 -13.37
CA THR A 172 -7.97 9.84 -14.54
C THR A 172 -8.64 9.44 -15.86
N ILE A 173 -9.34 8.32 -15.91
CA ILE A 173 -10.10 7.85 -17.07
C ILE A 173 -11.34 8.72 -17.24
N ASN A 174 -11.59 9.19 -18.47
CA ASN A 174 -12.67 10.16 -18.74
C ASN A 174 -14.05 9.60 -18.38
N GLU A 175 -14.38 8.38 -18.80
CA GLU A 175 -15.62 7.71 -18.46
C GLU A 175 -15.82 7.59 -16.94
N ALA A 176 -14.75 7.26 -16.20
CA ALA A 176 -14.80 7.20 -14.74
C ALA A 176 -15.02 8.58 -14.11
N LYS A 177 -14.40 9.65 -14.64
CA LYS A 177 -14.64 11.03 -14.18
C LYS A 177 -16.09 11.42 -14.36
N ASP A 178 -16.65 11.13 -15.54
CA ASP A 178 -18.03 11.47 -15.89
C ASP A 178 -19.02 10.71 -14.99
N LEU A 179 -18.77 9.43 -14.77
CA LEU A 179 -19.59 8.61 -13.88
C LEU A 179 -19.53 9.10 -12.42
N LEU A 180 -18.33 9.42 -11.91
CA LEU A 180 -18.14 9.96 -10.55
C LEU A 180 -18.83 11.32 -10.37
N ALA A 181 -18.84 12.17 -11.41
CA ALA A 181 -19.39 13.51 -11.36
C ALA A 181 -20.93 13.53 -11.54
N ASN A 182 -21.47 12.62 -12.37
CA ASN A 182 -22.87 12.71 -12.81
C ASN A 182 -23.81 11.73 -12.10
N THR A 183 -23.31 10.78 -11.32
CA THR A 183 -24.16 9.86 -10.55
C THR A 183 -24.47 10.46 -9.19
N ASP A 184 -25.71 10.86 -8.97
CA ASP A 184 -26.19 11.36 -7.69
C ASP A 184 -26.52 10.21 -6.72
N LYS A 185 -26.55 10.50 -5.41
CA LYS A 185 -26.84 9.50 -4.38
C LYS A 185 -28.22 8.87 -4.53
N GLU A 186 -29.17 9.63 -5.02
CA GLU A 186 -30.58 9.22 -5.24
C GLU A 186 -30.71 8.11 -6.29
N ALA A 187 -29.73 7.99 -7.20
CA ALA A 187 -29.67 6.92 -8.19
C ALA A 187 -28.97 5.65 -7.66
N MET A 188 -28.44 5.70 -6.42
CA MET A 188 -27.69 4.60 -5.84
C MET A 188 -28.56 3.71 -4.95
N SER A 189 -28.30 2.41 -4.96
CA SER A 189 -28.86 1.45 -4.01
C SER A 189 -28.05 1.41 -2.71
N THR A 190 -28.71 1.14 -1.59
CA THR A 190 -28.08 1.02 -0.28
C THR A 190 -27.40 -0.34 -0.16
N SER A 191 -26.16 -0.38 0.38
CA SER A 191 -25.46 -1.59 0.76
C SER A 191 -25.99 -2.12 2.09
N GLU A 192 -25.84 -3.44 2.32
CA GLU A 192 -26.02 -4.06 3.64
C GLU A 192 -25.04 -3.49 4.67
N ARG A 193 -23.91 -2.97 4.19
CA ARG A 193 -22.89 -2.36 5.03
C ARG A 193 -23.17 -0.88 5.25
N GLU A 194 -23.31 -0.48 6.51
CA GLU A 194 -23.68 0.87 6.92
C GLU A 194 -22.81 1.96 6.27
N GLY A 195 -23.47 2.96 5.70
CA GLY A 195 -22.84 4.14 5.08
C GLY A 195 -22.33 3.93 3.66
N TYR A 196 -22.56 2.74 3.06
CA TYR A 196 -22.19 2.45 1.68
C TYR A 196 -23.42 2.47 0.75
N PHE A 197 -23.19 3.00 -0.44
CA PHE A 197 -24.16 3.04 -1.53
C PHE A 197 -23.46 2.65 -2.82
N PHE A 198 -24.16 1.98 -3.75
CA PHE A 198 -23.61 1.61 -5.05
C PHE A 198 -24.51 1.96 -6.20
N TYR A 199 -23.87 2.24 -7.33
CA TYR A 199 -24.47 2.30 -8.65
C TYR A 199 -23.66 1.37 -9.55
N GLU A 200 -24.37 0.45 -10.22
CA GLU A 200 -23.75 -0.55 -11.10
C GLU A 200 -23.98 -0.17 -12.56
N THR A 201 -22.96 -0.34 -13.38
CA THR A 201 -22.99 -0.14 -14.83
C THR A 201 -21.96 -1.05 -15.51
N THR A 202 -22.06 -1.19 -16.81
CA THR A 202 -21.07 -1.86 -17.66
C THR A 202 -20.19 -0.82 -18.32
N SER A 203 -18.94 -1.21 -18.63
CA SER A 203 -17.98 -0.40 -19.37
C SER A 203 -17.15 -1.31 -20.27
N PHE A 204 -16.58 -0.74 -21.33
CA PHE A 204 -15.68 -1.44 -22.22
C PHE A 204 -14.34 -0.70 -22.25
N TYR A 205 -13.30 -1.34 -21.66
CA TYR A 205 -11.99 -0.72 -21.54
C TYR A 205 -10.88 -1.76 -21.70
N GLY A 206 -9.84 -1.44 -22.49
CA GLY A 206 -8.76 -2.40 -22.81
C GLY A 206 -9.26 -3.63 -23.56
N ASP A 207 -10.23 -3.44 -24.46
CA ASP A 207 -10.88 -4.49 -25.25
C ASP A 207 -11.62 -5.57 -24.44
N VAL A 208 -11.93 -5.27 -23.18
CA VAL A 208 -12.62 -6.18 -22.24
C VAL A 208 -13.90 -5.52 -21.72
N GLU A 209 -15.03 -6.25 -21.81
CA GLU A 209 -16.26 -5.88 -21.16
C GLU A 209 -16.15 -6.08 -19.65
N GLN A 210 -16.64 -5.10 -18.90
CA GLN A 210 -16.45 -5.02 -17.45
C GLN A 210 -17.71 -4.59 -16.77
N ARG A 211 -17.89 -5.07 -15.56
CA ARG A 211 -18.86 -4.58 -14.60
C ARG A 211 -18.20 -3.54 -13.70
N TRP A 212 -18.69 -2.32 -13.71
CA TRP A 212 -18.26 -1.23 -12.86
C TRP A 212 -19.23 -1.02 -11.71
N LEU A 213 -18.73 -1.03 -10.50
CA LEU A 213 -19.47 -0.73 -9.29
C LEU A 213 -18.97 0.60 -8.72
N LEU A 214 -19.72 1.68 -8.99
CA LEU A 214 -19.46 2.98 -8.38
C LEU A 214 -19.94 2.93 -6.94
N MET A 215 -19.04 3.22 -6.02
CA MET A 215 -19.24 3.19 -4.58
C MET A 215 -19.27 4.60 -4.03
N LEU A 216 -20.20 4.89 -3.12
CA LEU A 216 -20.17 6.08 -2.26
C LEU A 216 -20.05 5.62 -0.80
N TYR A 217 -19.05 6.14 -0.07
CA TYR A 217 -18.91 5.92 1.36
C TYR A 217 -19.09 7.23 2.13
N GLU A 218 -20.20 7.39 2.83
CA GLU A 218 -20.60 8.65 3.46
C GLU A 218 -19.62 9.18 4.51
N PRO A 219 -19.06 8.37 5.42
CA PRO A 219 -18.06 8.85 6.37
C PRO A 219 -16.83 9.44 5.66
N ARG A 220 -16.36 8.80 4.58
CA ARG A 220 -15.25 9.30 3.75
C ARG A 220 -15.65 10.61 3.06
N ARG A 221 -16.84 10.68 2.47
CA ARG A 221 -17.37 11.92 1.83
C ARG A 221 -17.37 13.07 2.81
N LYS A 222 -17.84 12.83 4.03
CA LYS A 222 -17.89 13.85 5.09
C LYS A 222 -16.49 14.35 5.46
N ALA A 223 -15.53 13.44 5.59
CA ALA A 223 -14.13 13.78 5.88
C ALA A 223 -13.48 14.55 4.71
N GLU A 224 -13.71 14.10 3.47
CA GLU A 224 -13.17 14.76 2.27
C GLU A 224 -13.79 16.15 2.06
N LEU A 225 -15.08 16.33 2.31
CA LEU A 225 -15.75 17.65 2.28
C LEU A 225 -15.15 18.62 3.31
N ALA A 226 -14.90 18.14 4.52
CA ALA A 226 -14.26 18.97 5.55
C ALA A 226 -12.81 19.37 5.16
N GLY A 227 -12.07 18.45 4.53
CA GLY A 227 -10.75 18.73 3.97
C GLY A 227 -10.79 19.72 2.81
N PHE A 228 -11.79 19.58 1.95
CA PHE A 228 -12.03 20.44 0.79
C PHE A 228 -12.36 21.87 1.21
N GLU A 229 -13.22 22.07 2.20
CA GLU A 229 -13.52 23.40 2.75
C GLU A 229 -12.27 24.09 3.30
N LYS A 230 -11.40 23.34 3.98
CA LYS A 230 -10.10 23.89 4.41
C LYS A 230 -9.22 24.33 3.23
N ARG A 231 -9.28 23.64 2.08
CA ARG A 231 -8.57 24.07 0.86
C ARG A 231 -9.12 25.37 0.31
N ILE A 232 -10.44 25.52 0.24
CA ILE A 232 -11.12 26.75 -0.19
C ILE A 232 -10.67 27.94 0.71
N GLN A 233 -10.67 27.76 2.03
CA GLN A 233 -10.26 28.79 2.97
C GLN A 233 -8.77 29.16 2.84
N ARG A 234 -7.90 28.17 2.58
CA ARG A 234 -6.48 28.43 2.33
C ARG A 234 -6.27 29.22 1.04
N GLU A 235 -7.00 28.88 -0.04
CA GLU A 235 -6.97 29.63 -1.29
C GLU A 235 -7.41 31.08 -1.05
N ARG A 236 -8.53 31.30 -0.37
CA ARG A 236 -9.03 32.64 -0.01
C ARG A 236 -7.99 33.44 0.75
N THR A 237 -7.34 32.85 1.75
CA THR A 237 -6.33 33.52 2.58
C THR A 237 -5.10 33.90 1.75
N LYS A 238 -4.67 33.02 0.85
CA LYS A 238 -3.56 33.30 -0.09
C LYS A 238 -3.94 34.42 -1.05
N LEU A 239 -5.15 34.37 -1.60
CA LEU A 239 -5.70 35.37 -2.50
C LEU A 239 -5.77 36.74 -1.87
N ALA A 240 -6.27 36.85 -0.63
CA ALA A 240 -6.35 38.12 0.08
C ALA A 240 -5.00 38.85 0.19
N LYS A 241 -3.89 38.07 0.33
CA LYS A 241 -2.53 38.62 0.35
C LYS A 241 -2.06 39.08 -1.02
N THR A 242 -2.29 38.25 -2.05
CA THR A 242 -1.85 38.57 -3.41
C THR A 242 -2.68 39.66 -4.06
N THR A 243 -3.99 39.69 -3.80
CA THR A 243 -4.90 40.76 -4.25
C THR A 243 -4.49 42.11 -3.68
N LYS A 244 -4.12 42.20 -2.37
CA LYS A 244 -3.60 43.44 -1.79
C LYS A 244 -2.32 43.93 -2.48
N LYS A 245 -1.44 43.03 -2.92
CA LYS A 245 -0.24 43.41 -3.68
C LYS A 245 -0.60 43.98 -5.05
N LEU A 246 -1.53 43.32 -5.76
CA LEU A 246 -1.95 43.73 -7.11
C LEU A 246 -2.71 45.07 -7.06
N GLN A 247 -3.52 45.32 -6.03
CA GLN A 247 -4.21 46.62 -5.83
C GLN A 247 -3.23 47.81 -5.59
N ARG A 248 -2.05 47.52 -5.04
CA ARG A 248 -1.01 48.55 -4.82
C ARG A 248 -0.17 48.83 -6.06
N GLN A 249 -0.31 47.99 -7.09
CA GLN A 249 0.44 48.15 -8.33
C GLN A 249 -0.13 49.33 -9.14
N VAL A 250 0.75 50.15 -9.64
CA VAL A 250 0.42 51.26 -10.55
C VAL A 250 0.64 50.79 -11.99
N PHE A 251 -0.30 51.05 -12.86
CA PHE A 251 -0.23 50.74 -14.28
C PHE A 251 -0.21 52.05 -15.10
N ASN A 252 0.51 52.03 -16.22
CA ASN A 252 0.63 53.19 -17.09
C ASN A 252 -0.59 53.37 -18.02
N CYS A 253 -1.36 52.29 -18.22
CA CYS A 253 -2.57 52.35 -19.04
C CYS A 253 -3.63 51.35 -18.52
N PRO A 254 -4.93 51.56 -18.83
CA PRO A 254 -6.02 50.69 -18.42
C PRO A 254 -5.92 49.28 -19.00
N GLN A 255 -5.36 49.14 -20.21
CA GLN A 255 -5.20 47.84 -20.88
C GLN A 255 -4.24 46.93 -20.12
N ASP A 256 -3.14 47.48 -19.58
CA ASP A 256 -2.17 46.68 -18.79
C ASP A 256 -2.76 46.25 -17.46
N ALA A 257 -3.53 47.12 -16.80
CA ALA A 257 -4.29 46.76 -15.61
C ALA A 257 -5.26 45.60 -15.87
N GLN A 258 -6.00 45.66 -17.00
CA GLN A 258 -6.96 44.64 -17.39
C GLN A 258 -6.32 43.31 -17.73
N LYS A 259 -5.17 43.32 -18.44
CA LYS A 259 -4.37 42.12 -18.73
C LYS A 259 -3.84 41.48 -17.43
N ALA A 260 -3.38 42.30 -16.48
CA ALA A 260 -2.92 41.83 -15.18
C ALA A 260 -4.03 41.10 -14.42
N LEU A 261 -5.25 41.67 -14.40
CA LEU A 261 -6.44 41.02 -13.77
C LEU A 261 -6.80 39.70 -14.45
N GLN A 262 -6.81 39.66 -15.80
CA GLN A 262 -7.12 38.43 -16.54
C GLN A 262 -6.09 37.32 -16.29
N ARG A 263 -4.79 37.66 -16.22
CA ARG A 263 -3.74 36.66 -15.86
C ARG A 263 -3.91 36.17 -14.43
N PHE A 264 -4.27 37.04 -13.52
CA PHE A 264 -4.46 36.70 -12.12
C PHE A 264 -5.64 35.75 -11.93
N ASN A 265 -6.75 35.93 -12.62
CA ASN A 265 -7.93 35.05 -12.53
C ASN A 265 -7.69 33.62 -13.04
N LYS A 266 -6.74 33.39 -13.96
CA LYS A 266 -6.43 32.05 -14.48
C LYS A 266 -5.76 31.12 -13.46
N THR A 267 -5.32 31.62 -12.32
CA THR A 267 -4.52 30.87 -11.32
C THR A 267 -5.32 30.30 -10.16
N HIS A 268 -6.65 30.46 -10.14
CA HIS A 268 -7.53 30.10 -9.02
C HIS A 268 -8.59 29.13 -9.44
N GLN A 269 -8.96 28.23 -8.53
CA GLN A 269 -9.91 27.14 -8.81
C GLN A 269 -11.30 27.37 -8.19
N PHE A 270 -11.37 28.07 -7.05
CA PHE A 270 -12.59 28.19 -6.24
C PHE A 270 -12.99 29.63 -5.96
N HIS A 271 -12.25 30.57 -6.50
CA HIS A 271 -12.57 31.98 -6.36
C HIS A 271 -12.33 32.72 -7.68
N THR A 272 -13.20 33.64 -7.96
CA THR A 272 -13.05 34.60 -9.04
C THR A 272 -12.74 35.97 -8.45
N ILE A 273 -11.90 36.76 -9.12
CA ILE A 273 -11.62 38.13 -8.72
C ILE A 273 -12.29 39.05 -9.70
N VAL A 274 -13.27 39.79 -9.19
CA VAL A 274 -13.93 40.87 -9.92
C VAL A 274 -13.17 42.15 -9.64
N GLY A 275 -12.86 42.92 -10.70
CA GLY A 275 -12.07 44.11 -10.55
C GLY A 275 -12.51 45.24 -11.48
N GLU A 276 -12.42 46.43 -10.95
CA GLU A 276 -12.57 47.69 -11.70
C GLU A 276 -11.23 48.37 -11.88
N VAL A 277 -11.00 48.89 -13.08
CA VAL A 277 -9.83 49.77 -13.37
C VAL A 277 -10.21 51.18 -12.98
N ILE A 278 -9.51 51.72 -11.98
CA ILE A 278 -9.71 53.09 -11.51
C ILE A 278 -8.51 53.97 -11.83
N SER A 279 -8.72 55.22 -12.12
CA SER A 279 -7.66 56.18 -12.36
C SER A 279 -7.50 57.13 -11.17
N SER A 280 -6.27 57.54 -10.93
CA SER A 280 -5.95 58.60 -9.99
C SER A 280 -4.95 59.56 -10.65
N GLN A 281 -5.10 60.85 -10.34
CA GLN A 281 -4.17 61.88 -10.85
C GLN A 281 -3.13 62.22 -9.76
N ARG A 282 -1.88 62.27 -10.16
CA ARG A 282 -0.80 62.82 -9.30
C ARG A 282 0.02 63.84 -10.08
N TYR A 283 0.64 64.75 -9.37
CA TYR A 283 1.58 65.69 -10.01
C TYR A 283 2.85 64.95 -10.47
N ALA A 284 3.37 65.34 -11.64
CA ALA A 284 4.52 64.67 -12.23
C ALA A 284 5.80 64.84 -11.40
N GLN A 285 5.92 65.97 -10.68
CA GLN A 285 7.07 66.27 -9.83
C GLN A 285 6.64 66.45 -8.34
N PRO A 286 7.46 65.97 -7.40
CA PRO A 286 7.21 66.23 -5.96
C PRO A 286 7.43 67.71 -5.64
N GLY A 287 6.51 68.34 -4.91
CA GLY A 287 6.59 69.74 -4.48
C GLY A 287 5.21 70.36 -4.27
N ARG A 288 5.18 71.68 -3.91
CA ARG A 288 3.92 72.41 -3.82
C ARG A 288 3.38 72.70 -5.22
N PRO A 289 2.17 72.25 -5.59
CA PRO A 289 1.62 72.43 -6.93
C PRO A 289 1.44 73.93 -7.28
N THR A 290 1.66 74.25 -8.53
CA THR A 290 1.35 75.55 -9.13
C THR A 290 0.34 75.35 -10.26
N ASP A 291 -0.29 76.43 -10.73
CA ASP A 291 -1.29 76.35 -11.82
C ASP A 291 -0.77 75.74 -13.12
N THR A 292 0.56 75.64 -13.29
CA THR A 292 1.24 75.06 -14.47
C THR A 292 1.81 73.65 -14.19
N SER A 293 1.53 73.04 -13.04
CA SER A 293 2.06 71.73 -12.69
C SER A 293 1.43 70.64 -13.57
N GLU A 294 2.26 69.86 -14.24
CA GLU A 294 1.82 68.71 -15.06
C GLU A 294 1.29 67.60 -14.17
N THR A 295 0.20 66.94 -14.59
CA THR A 295 -0.40 65.80 -13.94
C THR A 295 -0.21 64.52 -14.75
N VAL A 296 0.05 63.44 -14.06
CA VAL A 296 0.14 62.09 -14.63
C VAL A 296 -1.03 61.28 -14.11
N THR A 297 -1.67 60.52 -14.98
CA THR A 297 -2.76 59.61 -14.62
C THR A 297 -2.18 58.22 -14.37
N ASP A 298 -2.33 57.79 -13.13
CA ASP A 298 -2.00 56.45 -12.67
C ASP A 298 -3.26 55.58 -12.68
N TRP A 299 -3.08 54.34 -13.12
CA TRP A 299 -4.17 53.37 -13.17
C TRP A 299 -3.97 52.33 -12.10
N HIS A 300 -5.04 51.95 -11.40
CA HIS A 300 -5.05 50.98 -10.30
C HIS A 300 -6.20 49.99 -10.49
N LEU A 301 -6.11 48.85 -9.78
CA LEU A 301 -7.17 47.85 -9.71
C LEU A 301 -7.87 47.95 -8.37
N ARG A 302 -9.20 48.07 -8.38
CA ARG A 302 -10.04 47.81 -7.21
C ARG A 302 -10.57 46.42 -7.35
N LEU A 303 -10.19 45.50 -6.45
CA LEU A 303 -10.43 44.07 -6.58
C LEU A 303 -11.30 43.57 -5.44
N THR A 304 -12.26 42.70 -5.79
CA THR A 304 -13.11 41.97 -4.86
C THR A 304 -12.97 40.47 -5.13
N ILE A 305 -12.78 39.68 -4.07
CA ILE A 305 -12.70 38.22 -4.16
C ILE A 305 -14.12 37.67 -3.99
N THR A 306 -14.58 36.96 -5.01
CA THR A 306 -15.90 36.29 -5.01
C THR A 306 -15.69 34.78 -5.00
N ARG A 307 -16.47 34.08 -4.22
CA ARG A 307 -16.51 32.60 -4.21
C ARG A 307 -17.16 32.11 -5.49
N ASP A 308 -16.56 31.07 -6.12
CA ASP A 308 -17.10 30.43 -7.31
C ASP A 308 -17.86 29.15 -6.86
N ASP A 309 -19.14 29.32 -6.55
CA ASP A 309 -19.98 28.26 -6.00
C ASP A 309 -20.24 27.16 -7.03
N ASP A 310 -20.27 27.48 -8.33
CA ASP A 310 -20.43 26.49 -9.40
C ASP A 310 -19.21 25.57 -9.51
N ALA A 311 -17.99 26.16 -9.54
CA ALA A 311 -16.77 25.39 -9.56
C ALA A 311 -16.61 24.52 -8.30
N ILE A 312 -17.01 25.05 -7.14
CA ILE A 312 -17.01 24.33 -5.87
C ILE A 312 -17.98 23.15 -5.91
N ALA A 313 -19.22 23.37 -6.37
CA ALA A 313 -20.23 22.33 -6.48
C ALA A 313 -19.78 21.19 -7.41
N GLN A 314 -19.20 21.53 -8.57
CA GLN A 314 -18.65 20.53 -9.49
C GLN A 314 -17.49 19.72 -8.85
N ALA A 315 -16.58 20.39 -8.15
CA ALA A 315 -15.46 19.74 -7.49
C ALA A 315 -15.87 18.86 -6.29
N GLN A 316 -17.04 19.08 -5.72
CA GLN A 316 -17.59 18.29 -4.61
C GLN A 316 -18.28 16.99 -5.07
N LYS A 317 -18.75 16.92 -6.30
CA LYS A 317 -19.52 15.77 -6.83
C LYS A 317 -18.80 14.42 -6.70
N PRO A 318 -17.49 14.28 -7.01
CA PRO A 318 -16.79 13.01 -6.93
C PRO A 318 -16.33 12.63 -5.50
N LEU A 319 -16.45 13.55 -4.51
CA LEU A 319 -15.95 13.29 -3.16
C LEU A 319 -16.69 12.12 -2.48
N GLY A 320 -15.92 11.26 -1.84
CA GLY A 320 -16.42 10.05 -1.17
C GLY A 320 -16.72 8.90 -2.12
N LYS A 321 -16.59 9.09 -3.44
CA LYS A 321 -16.91 8.11 -4.47
C LYS A 321 -15.63 7.46 -5.03
N TYR A 322 -15.76 6.22 -5.48
CA TYR A 322 -14.74 5.48 -6.23
C TYR A 322 -15.39 4.35 -7.01
N ILE A 323 -14.70 3.82 -8.02
CA ILE A 323 -15.21 2.75 -8.87
C ILE A 323 -14.33 1.52 -8.68
N ILE A 324 -14.98 0.36 -8.49
CA ILE A 324 -14.36 -0.95 -8.56
C ILE A 324 -14.82 -1.60 -9.86
N ALA A 325 -13.90 -2.18 -10.61
CA ALA A 325 -14.17 -2.90 -11.84
C ALA A 325 -13.80 -4.37 -11.72
N THR A 326 -14.53 -5.21 -12.46
CA THR A 326 -14.22 -6.63 -12.63
C THR A 326 -14.69 -7.09 -14.00
N ASN A 327 -14.02 -8.09 -14.59
CA ASN A 327 -14.50 -8.80 -15.79
C ASN A 327 -15.42 -9.99 -15.45
N VAL A 328 -15.68 -10.26 -14.16
CA VAL A 328 -16.72 -11.22 -13.75
C VAL A 328 -18.07 -10.52 -13.89
N LEU A 329 -18.74 -10.74 -15.03
CA LEU A 329 -19.98 -10.04 -15.37
C LEU A 329 -21.20 -10.58 -14.60
N ALA A 330 -21.19 -11.88 -14.25
CA ALA A 330 -22.31 -12.51 -13.56
C ALA A 330 -22.32 -12.14 -12.07
N GLU A 331 -23.38 -11.45 -11.64
CA GLU A 331 -23.57 -11.07 -10.22
C GLU A 331 -23.66 -12.29 -9.29
N GLN A 332 -24.17 -13.44 -9.79
CA GLN A 332 -24.26 -14.69 -9.02
C GLN A 332 -22.87 -15.26 -8.68
N THR A 333 -21.88 -15.06 -9.55
CA THR A 333 -20.49 -15.53 -9.34
C THR A 333 -19.75 -14.61 -8.38
N LEU A 334 -19.95 -13.30 -8.47
CA LEU A 334 -19.32 -12.30 -7.63
C LEU A 334 -20.33 -11.20 -7.24
N PRO A 335 -21.09 -11.40 -6.14
CA PRO A 335 -22.08 -10.42 -5.68
C PRO A 335 -21.43 -9.06 -5.35
N LYS A 336 -22.19 -7.98 -5.53
CA LYS A 336 -21.73 -6.61 -5.27
C LYS A 336 -21.26 -6.38 -3.82
N GLU A 337 -21.91 -7.00 -2.86
CA GLU A 337 -21.49 -6.94 -1.45
C GLU A 337 -20.15 -7.66 -1.22
N GLU A 338 -19.94 -8.78 -1.90
CA GLU A 338 -18.68 -9.50 -1.87
C GLU A 338 -17.58 -8.69 -2.54
N LEU A 339 -17.85 -8.08 -3.70
CA LEU A 339 -16.90 -7.21 -4.42
C LEU A 339 -16.44 -6.03 -3.54
N LEU A 340 -17.36 -5.38 -2.81
CA LEU A 340 -17.03 -4.35 -1.83
C LEU A 340 -16.11 -4.88 -0.73
N THR A 341 -16.47 -6.04 -0.21
CA THR A 341 -15.75 -6.67 0.89
C THR A 341 -14.32 -7.03 0.47
N LEU A 342 -14.16 -7.65 -0.71
CA LEU A 342 -12.86 -8.01 -1.29
C LEU A 342 -11.93 -6.81 -1.44
N TYR A 343 -12.42 -5.72 -2.02
CA TYR A 343 -11.61 -4.53 -2.19
C TYR A 343 -11.16 -3.92 -0.85
N LYS A 344 -12.01 -4.00 0.17
CA LYS A 344 -11.65 -3.52 1.51
C LYS A 344 -10.66 -4.43 2.23
N ASP A 345 -10.74 -5.72 1.97
CA ASP A 345 -9.87 -6.71 2.61
C ASP A 345 -8.45 -6.73 2.02
N GLN A 346 -8.21 -6.07 0.88
CA GLN A 346 -6.86 -5.85 0.35
C GLN A 346 -5.94 -5.24 1.42
N ASN A 347 -6.44 -4.25 2.19
CA ASN A 347 -5.72 -3.64 3.30
C ASN A 347 -5.47 -4.64 4.46
N CYS A 348 -6.31 -5.65 4.61
CA CYS A 348 -6.17 -6.66 5.67
C CYS A 348 -5.27 -7.83 5.28
N SER A 349 -4.98 -7.99 3.98
CA SER A 349 -4.20 -9.11 3.48
C SER A 349 -2.74 -8.69 3.17
N VAL A 350 -2.45 -8.13 2.02
CA VAL A 350 -1.08 -7.83 1.58
C VAL A 350 -0.43 -6.71 2.39
N GLU A 351 -1.14 -5.61 2.66
CA GLU A 351 -0.58 -4.48 3.44
C GLU A 351 -0.17 -4.91 4.85
N ARG A 352 -0.96 -5.79 5.47
CA ARG A 352 -0.64 -6.35 6.79
C ARG A 352 0.62 -7.22 6.74
N GLY A 353 0.81 -7.99 5.66
CA GLY A 353 2.05 -8.73 5.40
C GLY A 353 3.25 -7.79 5.29
N PHE A 354 3.13 -6.70 4.54
CA PHE A 354 4.19 -5.71 4.43
C PHE A 354 4.50 -5.02 5.76
N HIS A 355 3.49 -4.73 6.58
CA HIS A 355 3.72 -4.20 7.92
C HIS A 355 4.53 -5.16 8.80
N PHE A 356 4.28 -6.46 8.72
CA PHE A 356 5.09 -7.45 9.42
C PHE A 356 6.54 -7.45 8.91
N LEU A 357 6.75 -7.48 7.60
CA LEU A 357 8.08 -7.51 6.98
C LEU A 357 8.92 -6.25 7.26
N LYS A 358 8.28 -5.12 7.55
CA LYS A 358 8.92 -3.84 7.90
C LYS A 358 8.93 -3.56 9.41
N ASP A 359 8.40 -4.46 10.25
CA ASP A 359 8.36 -4.25 11.70
C ASP A 359 9.75 -4.48 12.31
N PRO A 360 10.33 -3.47 12.98
CA PRO A 360 11.65 -3.60 13.63
C PRO A 360 11.72 -4.68 14.73
N MET A 361 10.57 -5.15 15.21
CA MET A 361 10.51 -6.25 16.17
C MET A 361 10.97 -7.59 15.56
N PHE A 362 10.77 -7.77 14.25
CA PHE A 362 11.04 -9.01 13.55
C PHE A 362 12.22 -8.89 12.58
N PHE A 363 12.42 -7.73 11.98
CA PHE A 363 13.42 -7.51 10.94
C PHE A 363 14.25 -6.26 11.18
N ALA A 364 15.45 -6.23 10.58
CA ALA A 364 16.30 -5.05 10.59
C ALA A 364 15.67 -3.92 9.75
N HIS A 365 15.84 -2.69 10.19
CA HIS A 365 15.27 -1.50 9.55
C HIS A 365 15.80 -1.24 8.12
N SER A 366 16.94 -1.84 7.76
CA SER A 366 17.55 -1.76 6.43
C SER A 366 18.39 -3.00 6.14
N LEU A 367 18.48 -3.32 4.86
CA LEU A 367 19.26 -4.44 4.38
C LEU A 367 20.69 -3.96 4.04
N PHE A 368 21.70 -4.72 4.46
CA PHE A 368 23.13 -4.41 4.27
C PHE A 368 23.85 -5.41 3.36
N LEU A 369 23.09 -6.16 2.55
CA LEU A 369 23.65 -7.10 1.60
C LEU A 369 24.15 -6.37 0.34
N LYS A 370 25.32 -6.80 -0.20
CA LYS A 370 25.91 -6.19 -1.39
C LYS A 370 25.47 -6.86 -2.69
N LYS A 371 25.31 -8.19 -2.70
CA LYS A 371 24.95 -8.95 -3.90
C LYS A 371 23.43 -8.94 -4.11
N PRO A 372 22.93 -8.55 -5.30
CA PRO A 372 21.50 -8.59 -5.61
C PRO A 372 20.87 -9.99 -5.47
N SER A 373 21.56 -11.06 -5.90
CA SER A 373 21.13 -12.45 -5.71
C SER A 373 20.87 -12.81 -4.23
N ARG A 374 21.73 -12.35 -3.33
CA ARG A 374 21.53 -12.53 -1.88
C ARG A 374 20.37 -11.71 -1.34
N ILE A 375 20.12 -10.51 -1.91
CA ILE A 375 18.96 -9.68 -1.57
C ILE A 375 17.67 -10.42 -1.96
N MET A 376 17.61 -10.98 -3.17
CA MET A 376 16.49 -11.77 -3.63
C MET A 376 16.22 -12.96 -2.72
N ALA A 377 17.27 -13.74 -2.38
CA ALA A 377 17.17 -14.88 -1.48
C ALA A 377 16.71 -14.46 -0.06
N LEU A 378 17.20 -13.32 0.46
CA LEU A 378 16.77 -12.80 1.77
C LEU A 378 15.29 -12.37 1.73
N LEU A 379 14.83 -11.71 0.68
CA LEU A 379 13.42 -11.32 0.52
C LEU A 379 12.51 -12.56 0.48
N MET A 380 12.95 -13.65 -0.17
CA MET A 380 12.24 -14.92 -0.12
C MET A 380 12.20 -15.51 1.31
N VAL A 381 13.32 -15.52 2.04
CA VAL A 381 13.35 -15.96 3.45
C VAL A 381 12.42 -15.11 4.32
N MET A 382 12.34 -13.80 4.09
CA MET A 382 11.38 -12.93 4.75
C MET A 382 9.94 -13.31 4.41
N GLY A 383 9.66 -13.64 3.14
CA GLY A 383 8.37 -14.18 2.71
C GLY A 383 8.00 -15.49 3.41
N LEU A 384 8.96 -16.43 3.54
CA LEU A 384 8.76 -17.68 4.31
C LEU A 384 8.48 -17.39 5.80
N SER A 385 9.14 -16.40 6.37
CA SER A 385 8.88 -15.99 7.75
C SER A 385 7.45 -15.44 7.91
N LEU A 386 6.97 -14.68 6.92
CA LEU A 386 5.58 -14.22 6.90
C LEU A 386 4.60 -15.40 6.73
N LEU A 387 4.92 -16.36 5.87
CA LEU A 387 4.10 -17.56 5.67
C LEU A 387 3.90 -18.31 7.00
N ILE A 388 4.98 -18.59 7.72
CA ILE A 388 4.92 -19.26 9.05
C ILE A 388 4.13 -18.40 10.04
N TYR A 389 4.37 -17.11 10.08
CA TYR A 389 3.68 -16.18 10.96
C TYR A 389 2.17 -16.17 10.70
N ALA A 390 1.77 -16.08 9.43
CA ALA A 390 0.38 -15.99 9.02
C ALA A 390 -0.37 -17.34 9.24
N LEU A 391 0.29 -18.47 8.94
CA LEU A 391 -0.25 -19.81 9.21
C LEU A 391 -0.45 -20.04 10.69
N ALA A 392 0.53 -19.68 11.52
CA ALA A 392 0.41 -19.82 12.97
C ALA A 392 -0.74 -18.97 13.54
N GLU A 393 -0.92 -17.76 13.00
CA GLU A 393 -2.03 -16.88 13.36
C GLU A 393 -3.37 -17.48 12.95
N HIS A 394 -3.47 -17.97 11.73
CA HIS A 394 -4.68 -18.61 11.20
C HIS A 394 -5.06 -19.84 12.04
N HIS A 395 -4.11 -20.75 12.26
CA HIS A 395 -4.29 -21.95 13.04
C HIS A 395 -4.71 -21.65 14.48
N LEU A 396 -4.04 -20.71 15.16
CA LEU A 396 -4.40 -20.32 16.53
C LEU A 396 -5.83 -19.77 16.62
N ARG A 397 -6.25 -18.92 15.67
CA ARG A 397 -7.62 -18.38 15.63
C ARG A 397 -8.66 -19.46 15.39
N GLN A 398 -8.37 -20.38 14.49
CA GLN A 398 -9.21 -21.55 14.24
C GLN A 398 -9.37 -22.38 15.50
N GLN A 399 -8.28 -22.74 16.17
CA GLN A 399 -8.31 -23.53 17.40
C GLN A 399 -9.03 -22.83 18.56
N LEU A 400 -8.89 -21.49 18.67
CA LEU A 400 -9.64 -20.70 19.66
C LEU A 400 -11.14 -20.74 19.40
N ALA A 401 -11.55 -20.63 18.13
CA ALA A 401 -12.96 -20.69 17.74
C ALA A 401 -13.55 -22.10 17.94
N GLU A 402 -12.86 -23.15 17.47
CA GLU A 402 -13.31 -24.54 17.60
C GLU A 402 -13.50 -25.01 19.08
N LYS A 403 -12.62 -24.51 19.97
CA LYS A 403 -12.66 -24.84 21.39
C LYS A 403 -13.43 -23.85 22.26
N ASP A 404 -14.03 -22.82 21.65
CA ASP A 404 -14.67 -21.67 22.31
C ASP A 404 -13.81 -21.07 23.44
N GLN A 405 -12.51 -20.89 23.12
CA GLN A 405 -11.53 -20.32 24.04
C GLN A 405 -11.13 -18.92 23.61
N THR A 406 -10.62 -18.13 24.55
CA THR A 406 -10.11 -16.79 24.31
C THR A 406 -8.76 -16.59 24.96
N ILE A 407 -7.97 -15.66 24.43
CA ILE A 407 -6.75 -15.14 25.06
C ILE A 407 -6.83 -13.62 25.20
N PRO A 408 -6.06 -12.99 26.11
CA PRO A 408 -6.12 -11.56 26.32
C PRO A 408 -5.53 -10.77 25.14
N ASP A 409 -6.28 -9.80 24.62
CA ASP A 409 -5.80 -8.81 23.63
C ASP A 409 -4.77 -7.84 24.26
N GLN A 410 -4.39 -6.79 23.52
CA GLN A 410 -3.45 -5.77 24.01
C GLN A 410 -4.00 -4.94 25.18
N LYS A 411 -5.31 -4.87 25.34
CA LYS A 411 -6.02 -4.16 26.43
C LYS A 411 -6.45 -5.11 27.56
N GLY A 412 -6.07 -6.40 27.48
CA GLY A 412 -6.46 -7.42 28.44
C GLY A 412 -7.88 -7.97 28.24
N LYS A 413 -8.58 -7.61 27.15
CA LYS A 413 -9.92 -8.14 26.87
C LYS A 413 -9.82 -9.51 26.19
N PRO A 414 -10.76 -10.44 26.49
CA PRO A 414 -10.79 -11.74 25.83
C PRO A 414 -11.04 -11.60 24.32
N THR A 415 -10.27 -12.34 23.50
CA THR A 415 -10.42 -12.35 22.04
C THR A 415 -10.15 -13.74 21.46
N GLN A 416 -10.91 -14.12 20.43
CA GLN A 416 -10.66 -15.27 19.57
C GLN A 416 -9.87 -14.88 18.31
N GLN A 417 -9.59 -13.57 18.10
CA GLN A 417 -8.88 -13.04 16.94
C GLN A 417 -7.55 -12.35 17.31
N PRO A 418 -6.63 -13.06 18.03
CA PRO A 418 -5.35 -12.46 18.38
C PRO A 418 -4.48 -12.28 17.14
N THR A 419 -3.53 -11.33 17.21
CA THR A 419 -2.42 -11.25 16.27
C THR A 419 -1.23 -12.04 16.81
N MET A 420 -0.42 -12.66 15.93
CA MET A 420 0.83 -13.31 16.37
C MET A 420 1.78 -12.33 17.06
N ARG A 421 1.77 -11.06 16.68
CA ARG A 421 2.50 -10.00 17.41
C ARG A 421 2.11 -9.97 18.88
N ARG A 422 0.81 -10.08 19.19
CA ARG A 422 0.33 -10.14 20.57
C ARG A 422 0.79 -11.41 21.28
N VAL A 423 0.76 -12.53 20.58
CA VAL A 423 1.28 -13.81 21.11
C VAL A 423 2.77 -13.66 21.50
N PHE A 424 3.61 -13.14 20.60
CA PHE A 424 5.03 -12.89 20.92
C PHE A 424 5.22 -11.95 22.11
N GLN A 425 4.36 -10.93 22.27
CA GLN A 425 4.37 -10.05 23.44
C GLN A 425 4.02 -10.78 24.74
N ILE A 426 3.06 -11.70 24.69
CA ILE A 426 2.68 -12.53 25.86
C ILE A 426 3.88 -13.40 26.27
N PHE A 427 4.59 -14.01 25.32
CA PHE A 427 5.75 -14.85 25.58
C PHE A 427 7.03 -14.10 25.94
N LYS A 428 6.99 -12.75 25.90
CA LYS A 428 8.14 -11.94 26.32
C LYS A 428 8.41 -12.11 27.80
N GLY A 429 9.67 -12.44 28.14
CA GLY A 429 10.10 -12.62 29.52
C GLY A 429 10.10 -14.07 30.00
N ILE A 430 9.81 -15.03 29.12
CA ILE A 430 10.11 -16.45 29.37
C ILE A 430 11.61 -16.66 29.13
N HIS A 431 12.27 -17.32 30.06
CA HIS A 431 13.71 -17.62 29.99
C HIS A 431 13.94 -19.11 30.11
N ILE A 432 15.00 -19.57 29.49
CA ILE A 432 15.51 -20.94 29.65
C ILE A 432 16.77 -20.86 30.50
N LEU A 433 16.70 -21.43 31.70
CA LEU A 433 17.84 -21.61 32.56
C LEU A 433 18.51 -22.95 32.23
N ILE A 434 19.78 -22.92 31.88
CA ILE A 434 20.57 -24.12 31.62
C ILE A 434 21.64 -24.18 32.70
N SER A 435 21.53 -25.19 33.59
CA SER A 435 22.51 -25.46 34.60
C SER A 435 23.42 -26.61 34.13
N HIS A 436 24.70 -26.46 34.30
CA HIS A 436 25.72 -27.45 33.97
C HIS A 436 26.50 -27.78 35.26
N SER A 437 26.68 -29.05 35.56
CA SER A 437 27.68 -29.54 36.48
C SER A 437 28.41 -30.69 35.80
N ASP A 438 29.48 -31.18 36.43
CA ASP A 438 30.26 -32.32 35.92
C ASP A 438 29.43 -33.62 35.81
N THR A 439 28.28 -33.68 36.50
CA THR A 439 27.45 -34.87 36.61
C THR A 439 26.08 -34.74 36.03
N PHE A 440 25.59 -33.53 35.73
CA PHE A 440 24.23 -33.33 35.17
C PHE A 440 24.14 -32.06 34.36
N ARG A 441 23.23 -32.09 33.40
CA ARG A 441 22.75 -30.91 32.67
C ARG A 441 21.23 -30.80 32.86
N GLN A 442 20.79 -29.70 33.46
CA GLN A 442 19.37 -29.42 33.67
C GLN A 442 18.95 -28.19 32.86
N ARG A 443 17.78 -28.30 32.26
CA ARG A 443 17.14 -27.21 31.53
C ARG A 443 15.80 -26.95 32.15
N ILE A 444 15.57 -25.71 32.60
CA ILE A 444 14.32 -25.25 33.22
C ILE A 444 13.79 -24.06 32.44
N VAL A 445 12.51 -24.07 32.10
CA VAL A 445 11.81 -22.96 31.55
C VAL A 445 11.17 -22.13 32.65
N THR A 446 11.49 -20.86 32.78
CA THR A 446 11.03 -19.99 33.87
C THR A 446 10.00 -18.99 33.38
N ASN A 447 9.17 -18.47 34.32
CA ASN A 447 8.13 -17.47 34.04
C ASN A 447 6.99 -17.96 33.13
N VAL A 448 6.79 -19.25 33.00
CA VAL A 448 5.64 -19.82 32.28
C VAL A 448 4.36 -19.62 33.13
N LYS A 449 3.31 -19.10 32.49
CA LYS A 449 1.99 -18.87 33.06
C LYS A 449 0.96 -19.74 32.33
N GLU A 450 -0.23 -19.89 32.89
CA GLU A 450 -1.33 -20.63 32.29
C GLU A 450 -1.64 -20.24 30.83
N VAL A 451 -1.68 -18.93 30.54
CA VAL A 451 -1.91 -18.42 29.19
C VAL A 451 -0.84 -18.87 28.19
N HIS A 452 0.42 -19.05 28.61
CA HIS A 452 1.48 -19.57 27.75
C HIS A 452 1.25 -21.03 27.38
N LEU A 453 0.88 -21.85 28.38
CA LEU A 453 0.57 -23.26 28.17
C LEU A 453 -0.70 -23.45 27.33
N GLN A 454 -1.71 -22.60 27.54
CA GLN A 454 -2.92 -22.57 26.74
C GLN A 454 -2.57 -22.30 25.26
N ILE A 455 -1.85 -21.23 24.97
CA ILE A 455 -1.44 -20.88 23.61
C ILE A 455 -0.56 -21.98 23.00
N ALA A 456 0.41 -22.50 23.77
CA ALA A 456 1.31 -23.54 23.30
C ALA A 456 0.54 -24.84 22.96
N SER A 457 -0.45 -25.21 23.78
CA SER A 457 -1.35 -26.37 23.55
C SER A 457 -2.21 -26.19 22.28
N LEU A 458 -2.71 -24.96 22.02
CA LEU A 458 -3.49 -24.64 20.83
C LEU A 458 -2.63 -24.65 19.55
N LEU A 459 -1.35 -24.31 19.64
CA LEU A 459 -0.41 -24.34 18.53
C LEU A 459 0.17 -25.75 18.27
N GLY A 460 -0.04 -26.69 19.17
CA GLY A 460 0.29 -28.10 19.00
C GLY A 460 1.29 -28.65 20.01
N GLU A 461 1.29 -29.97 20.11
CA GLU A 461 2.07 -30.77 21.09
C GLU A 461 3.60 -30.45 21.04
N PRO A 462 4.24 -30.28 19.85
CA PRO A 462 5.67 -29.95 19.82
C PRO A 462 6.00 -28.62 20.49
N ILE A 463 5.09 -27.63 20.39
CA ILE A 463 5.27 -26.31 21.00
C ILE A 463 5.01 -26.40 22.49
N LEU A 464 3.97 -27.12 22.90
CA LEU A 464 3.68 -27.34 24.32
C LEU A 464 4.85 -28.03 25.04
N LYS A 465 5.41 -29.09 24.46
CA LYS A 465 6.59 -29.78 24.98
C LYS A 465 7.80 -28.82 25.16
N PHE A 466 7.98 -27.86 24.30
CA PHE A 466 9.07 -26.88 24.40
C PHE A 466 8.99 -26.05 25.70
N TYR A 467 7.80 -25.78 26.20
CA TYR A 467 7.56 -24.97 27.40
C TYR A 467 7.30 -25.79 28.67
N THR A 468 7.04 -27.10 28.54
CA THR A 468 6.80 -28.02 29.68
C THR A 468 8.02 -28.92 30.02
N PHE A 469 9.14 -28.66 29.31
CA PHE A 469 10.31 -29.52 29.41
C PHE A 469 11.05 -29.37 30.73
N ASP A 470 11.18 -30.48 31.43
CA ASP A 470 12.07 -30.69 32.57
C ASP A 470 12.99 -31.90 32.23
N GLU A 471 14.07 -31.66 31.45
CA GLU A 471 15.03 -32.73 31.13
C GLU A 471 16.23 -32.65 32.06
N MET A 472 16.32 -33.66 32.93
CA MET A 472 17.63 -34.07 33.46
C MET A 472 18.22 -35.10 32.48
N THR A 473 19.31 -34.76 31.86
CA THR A 473 20.13 -35.72 31.09
C THR A 473 21.41 -35.93 31.88
N LEU A 474 21.68 -37.15 32.21
CA LEU A 474 22.93 -37.62 32.84
C LEU A 474 24.08 -37.53 31.86
#